data_83e18af36c86581fecb5e3136cd523dd
#
_entry.id   83e18af36c86581fecb5e3136cd523dd
#
_cell.length_a   1.000
_cell.length_b   1.000
_cell.length_c   1.000
_cell.angle_alpha   90.00
_cell.angle_beta   90.00
_cell.angle_gamma   90.00
#
_symmetry.space_group_name_H-M   'P 1'
#
loop_
_entity.id
_entity.type
_entity.pdbx_description
1 polymer ?
#
loop_
_entity_poly.entity_id
_entity_poly.type
_entity_poly.pdbx_seq_one_letter_code
_entity_poly.pdbx_strand_id
1 'polypeptide(L)'
;MTQTTPSANPAATPSADPAADASTTPTEQPWANDTVEFANTASAPASWYSGTWHPFRNVIVCRLAPGSEDKVGPVFAYYDRTTRPQDLGVVGRILLSYEGLYLHVIERKQDPEISGQRRGLPAFQIISEVIAPYVTPYASYWQNPSHSVAKHFYSWVPAEGGLSPDREMTVIVQRMVPGSEEDIARVFAESDAGPLPTETGVTGRWLYSMEDVFVHILEQDRVKAAAVRENHESMRPAFAKVMADLAPYVSPYRPETWQSPRDSVARVFHRWTAPDWKPEA
;
A
#
# COMPACT_ATOMS: atom_id res chain seq x y z
N MET A 1 -36.46 -5.69 71.21
CA MET A 1 -35.12 -6.12 71.47
C MET A 1 -35.05 -7.62 71.26
N THR A 2 -34.65 -8.10 70.11
CA THR A 2 -34.27 -9.50 69.90
C THR A 2 -33.44 -9.54 68.60
N GLN A 3 -32.15 -9.77 68.70
CA GLN A 3 -31.22 -9.98 67.62
C GLN A 3 -31.44 -11.37 67.06
N THR A 4 -31.55 -11.49 65.74
CA THR A 4 -31.53 -12.75 65.02
C THR A 4 -30.26 -12.78 64.17
N THR A 5 -29.35 -13.70 64.50
CA THR A 5 -28.13 -14.05 63.76
C THR A 5 -28.48 -14.83 62.51
N PRO A 6 -27.85 -14.57 61.35
CA PRO A 6 -28.01 -15.44 60.19
C PRO A 6 -27.04 -16.64 60.24
N SER A 7 -27.61 -17.78 59.87
CA SER A 7 -27.00 -19.09 59.77
C SER A 7 -25.97 -19.15 58.61
N ALA A 8 -24.82 -19.81 58.90
CA ALA A 8 -23.79 -20.09 57.95
C ALA A 8 -24.19 -21.24 57.01
N ASN A 9 -24.00 -21.02 55.72
CA ASN A 9 -24.15 -22.03 54.68
C ASN A 9 -22.86 -22.81 54.49
N PRO A 10 -22.86 -24.14 54.35
CA PRO A 10 -21.64 -24.93 54.17
C PRO A 10 -21.10 -24.82 52.77
N ALA A 11 -19.75 -24.81 52.69
CA ALA A 11 -18.93 -24.74 51.49
C ALA A 11 -19.20 -25.91 50.53
N ALA A 12 -19.45 -25.58 49.26
CA ALA A 12 -19.48 -26.50 48.14
C ALA A 12 -18.05 -26.84 47.72
N THR A 13 -17.77 -28.13 47.64
CA THR A 13 -16.51 -28.70 47.08
C THR A 13 -16.40 -28.39 45.58
N PRO A 14 -15.23 -27.97 45.07
CA PRO A 14 -15.07 -27.82 43.61
C PRO A 14 -14.93 -29.20 42.96
N SER A 15 -15.81 -29.45 42.02
CA SER A 15 -15.78 -30.59 41.11
C SER A 15 -14.58 -30.43 40.16
N ALA A 16 -13.78 -31.49 40.02
CA ALA A 16 -12.66 -31.54 39.09
C ALA A 16 -13.15 -31.49 37.64
N ASP A 17 -12.67 -30.50 36.88
CA ASP A 17 -12.82 -30.46 35.44
C ASP A 17 -12.03 -31.60 34.79
N PRO A 18 -12.59 -32.35 33.83
CA PRO A 18 -11.82 -33.27 33.00
C PRO A 18 -10.97 -32.45 32.02
N ALA A 19 -9.66 -32.70 32.08
CA ALA A 19 -8.68 -32.17 31.14
C ALA A 19 -9.13 -32.42 29.72
N ALA A 20 -9.49 -31.36 29.01
CA ALA A 20 -9.66 -31.37 27.56
C ALA A 20 -8.27 -31.46 26.93
N ASP A 21 -7.94 -32.65 26.47
CA ASP A 21 -6.81 -32.93 25.58
C ASP A 21 -7.14 -32.34 24.19
N ALA A 22 -6.83 -31.05 24.00
CA ALA A 22 -6.91 -30.40 22.71
C ALA A 22 -5.50 -30.37 22.09
N SER A 23 -4.97 -31.52 21.75
CA SER A 23 -3.91 -31.69 20.76
C SER A 23 -4.50 -31.43 19.36
N THR A 24 -4.84 -30.19 19.05
CA THR A 24 -5.01 -29.76 17.68
C THR A 24 -3.62 -29.54 17.10
N THR A 25 -3.14 -30.52 16.34
CA THR A 25 -2.02 -30.36 15.42
C THR A 25 -2.32 -29.10 14.58
N PRO A 26 -1.40 -28.12 14.50
CA PRO A 26 -1.64 -26.96 13.64
C PRO A 26 -1.85 -27.47 12.22
N THR A 27 -3.02 -27.20 11.64
CA THR A 27 -3.25 -27.45 10.24
C THR A 27 -2.16 -26.72 9.48
N GLU A 28 -1.29 -27.46 8.75
CA GLU A 28 -0.23 -26.85 7.94
C GLU A 28 -0.87 -25.81 7.04
N GLN A 29 -0.50 -24.55 7.25
CA GLN A 29 -1.00 -23.44 6.46
C GLN A 29 -0.41 -23.60 5.05
N PRO A 30 -1.23 -23.67 3.99
CA PRO A 30 -0.76 -24.04 2.65
C PRO A 30 0.29 -23.08 2.06
N TRP A 31 0.50 -21.92 2.66
CA TRP A 31 1.52 -20.95 2.28
C TRP A 31 2.80 -20.99 3.15
N ALA A 32 2.86 -21.80 4.20
CA ALA A 32 3.98 -21.82 5.16
C ALA A 32 5.30 -22.31 4.55
N ASN A 33 5.24 -23.06 3.45
CA ASN A 33 6.39 -23.61 2.74
C ASN A 33 6.81 -22.79 1.50
N ASP A 34 6.11 -21.68 1.20
CA ASP A 34 6.47 -20.81 0.09
C ASP A 34 7.66 -19.93 0.47
N THR A 35 8.84 -20.28 -0.01
CA THR A 35 10.00 -19.37 0.00
C THR A 35 9.76 -18.26 -1.03
N VAL A 36 9.36 -17.09 -0.55
CA VAL A 36 9.26 -15.90 -1.39
C VAL A 36 10.64 -15.27 -1.46
N GLU A 37 11.30 -15.34 -2.60
CA GLU A 37 12.44 -14.47 -2.87
C GLU A 37 11.93 -13.03 -2.95
N PHE A 38 12.30 -12.23 -1.97
CA PHE A 38 12.05 -10.79 -1.95
C PHE A 38 13.01 -10.13 -2.96
N ALA A 39 12.61 -10.11 -4.23
CA ALA A 39 13.32 -9.34 -5.24
C ALA A 39 13.12 -7.85 -4.96
N ASN A 40 14.14 -7.24 -4.38
CA ASN A 40 14.16 -5.82 -3.96
C ASN A 40 14.11 -4.82 -5.13
N THR A 41 13.96 -5.26 -6.37
CA THR A 41 14.02 -4.43 -7.59
C THR A 41 13.33 -5.04 -8.81
N ALA A 42 12.30 -5.86 -8.66
CA ALA A 42 11.59 -6.29 -9.84
C ALA A 42 10.80 -5.11 -10.42
N SER A 43 11.41 -4.41 -11.38
CA SER A 43 10.66 -3.59 -12.34
C SER A 43 9.56 -4.41 -12.95
N ALA A 44 8.38 -3.80 -13.12
CA ALA A 44 7.35 -4.41 -13.95
C ALA A 44 7.99 -4.80 -15.29
N PRO A 45 7.68 -5.98 -15.86
CA PRO A 45 8.23 -6.35 -17.16
C PRO A 45 7.96 -5.23 -18.18
N ALA A 46 8.95 -4.87 -18.95
CA ALA A 46 8.90 -3.78 -19.94
C ALA A 46 7.72 -3.89 -20.94
N SER A 47 7.20 -5.10 -21.11
CA SER A 47 6.06 -5.40 -22.01
C SER A 47 4.70 -4.92 -21.53
N TRP A 48 4.59 -4.38 -20.31
CA TRP A 48 3.30 -4.10 -19.67
C TRP A 48 2.70 -2.77 -19.99
N TYR A 49 3.49 -1.85 -20.51
CA TYR A 49 3.10 -0.47 -20.66
C TYR A 49 3.53 0.05 -22.04
N SER A 50 2.96 -0.51 -23.08
CA SER A 50 3.04 0.09 -24.39
C SER A 50 1.88 1.07 -24.55
N GLY A 51 2.17 2.32 -24.91
CA GLY A 51 1.14 3.35 -25.14
C GLY A 51 0.91 4.29 -23.96
N THR A 52 -0.19 5.01 -23.98
CA THR A 52 -0.59 6.03 -23.01
C THR A 52 -1.44 5.46 -21.84
N TRP A 53 -1.67 4.15 -21.83
CA TRP A 53 -2.52 3.52 -20.83
C TRP A 53 -1.85 3.43 -19.45
N HIS A 54 -2.59 3.81 -18.42
CA HIS A 54 -2.21 3.64 -17.02
C HIS A 54 -3.25 2.80 -16.30
N PRO A 55 -2.83 1.90 -15.39
CA PRO A 55 -3.77 1.16 -14.57
C PRO A 55 -4.54 2.08 -13.64
N PHE A 56 -5.81 1.76 -13.43
CA PHE A 56 -6.54 2.32 -12.30
C PHE A 56 -5.95 1.76 -11.00
N ARG A 57 -5.65 2.62 -10.04
CA ARG A 57 -5.02 2.24 -8.78
C ARG A 57 -5.91 2.52 -7.58
N ASN A 58 -6.07 1.50 -6.74
CA ASN A 58 -6.53 1.67 -5.36
C ASN A 58 -5.34 1.49 -4.43
N VAL A 59 -5.26 2.33 -3.40
CA VAL A 59 -4.28 2.22 -2.34
C VAL A 59 -5.01 1.91 -1.04
N ILE A 60 -4.67 0.78 -0.41
CA ILE A 60 -5.15 0.42 0.91
C ILE A 60 -4.06 0.81 1.91
N VAL A 61 -4.45 1.49 2.98
CA VAL A 61 -3.56 1.88 4.08
C VAL A 61 -4.06 1.25 5.37
N CYS A 62 -3.19 0.46 5.99
CA CYS A 62 -3.44 -0.20 7.26
C CYS A 62 -2.20 -0.10 8.16
N ARG A 63 -2.26 -0.64 9.37
CA ARG A 63 -1.11 -0.84 10.24
C ARG A 63 -0.55 -2.23 10.01
N LEU A 64 0.77 -2.37 10.01
CA LEU A 64 1.49 -3.64 9.94
C LEU A 64 2.14 -3.93 11.28
N ALA A 65 1.93 -5.11 11.82
CA ALA A 65 2.66 -5.55 12.99
C ALA A 65 4.17 -5.68 12.64
N PRO A 66 5.07 -5.28 13.54
CA PRO A 66 6.51 -5.31 13.27
C PRO A 66 7.00 -6.69 12.83
N GLY A 67 7.77 -6.73 11.72
CA GLY A 67 8.37 -7.96 11.20
C GLY A 67 7.37 -8.96 10.61
N SER A 68 6.16 -8.51 10.22
CA SER A 68 5.12 -9.39 9.68
C SER A 68 5.09 -9.50 8.17
N GLU A 69 6.01 -8.86 7.46
CA GLU A 69 6.09 -8.91 6.00
C GLU A 69 6.26 -10.34 5.49
N ASP A 70 7.07 -11.15 6.21
CA ASP A 70 7.32 -12.57 5.94
C ASP A 70 6.11 -13.48 6.22
N LYS A 71 5.09 -12.98 6.91
CA LYS A 71 3.81 -13.67 7.15
C LYS A 71 2.74 -13.26 6.14
N VAL A 72 2.71 -11.98 5.78
CA VAL A 72 1.69 -11.43 4.89
C VAL A 72 2.02 -11.70 3.41
N GLY A 73 3.27 -11.53 3.00
CA GLY A 73 3.71 -11.73 1.61
C GLY A 73 3.36 -13.12 1.06
N PRO A 74 3.71 -14.23 1.74
CA PRO A 74 3.40 -15.59 1.30
C PRO A 74 1.90 -15.87 1.13
N VAL A 75 1.04 -15.28 1.96
CA VAL A 75 -0.41 -15.42 1.82
C VAL A 75 -0.86 -14.88 0.46
N PHE A 76 -0.43 -13.66 0.11
CA PHE A 76 -0.75 -13.08 -1.19
C PHE A 76 -0.12 -13.86 -2.35
N ALA A 77 1.13 -14.30 -2.21
CA ALA A 77 1.79 -15.11 -3.24
C ALA A 77 1.02 -16.41 -3.53
N TYR A 78 0.50 -17.06 -2.50
CA TYR A 78 -0.33 -18.27 -2.65
C TYR A 78 -1.64 -17.95 -3.39
N TYR A 79 -2.40 -16.95 -2.92
CA TYR A 79 -3.69 -16.63 -3.51
C TYR A 79 -3.58 -16.01 -4.91
N ASP A 80 -2.54 -15.24 -5.20
CA ASP A 80 -2.30 -14.71 -6.55
C ASP A 80 -2.10 -15.82 -7.59
N ARG A 81 -1.52 -16.97 -7.19
CA ARG A 81 -1.37 -18.13 -8.08
C ARG A 81 -2.65 -18.98 -8.19
N THR A 82 -3.46 -19.02 -7.14
CA THR A 82 -4.55 -20.01 -7.04
C THR A 82 -5.93 -19.44 -7.34
N THR A 83 -6.13 -18.12 -7.26
CA THR A 83 -7.47 -17.49 -7.36
C THR A 83 -7.70 -16.66 -8.62
N ARG A 84 -6.69 -16.55 -9.51
CA ARG A 84 -6.78 -15.81 -10.78
C ARG A 84 -7.35 -14.39 -10.62
N PRO A 85 -6.67 -13.48 -9.90
CA PRO A 85 -7.16 -12.12 -9.67
C PRO A 85 -7.43 -11.34 -10.97
N GLN A 86 -6.78 -11.72 -12.08
CA GLN A 86 -6.99 -11.15 -13.41
C GLN A 86 -8.41 -11.31 -13.94
N ASP A 87 -9.13 -12.34 -13.53
CA ASP A 87 -10.54 -12.57 -13.91
C ASP A 87 -11.45 -11.50 -13.27
N LEU A 88 -10.96 -10.79 -12.25
CA LEU A 88 -11.60 -9.66 -11.61
C LEU A 88 -11.03 -8.30 -12.07
N GLY A 89 -10.32 -8.28 -13.17
CA GLY A 89 -9.70 -7.08 -13.69
C GLY A 89 -8.48 -6.58 -12.88
N VAL A 90 -7.99 -7.33 -11.89
CA VAL A 90 -6.73 -7.00 -11.20
C VAL A 90 -5.58 -7.41 -12.10
N VAL A 91 -4.72 -6.45 -12.44
CA VAL A 91 -3.58 -6.68 -13.34
C VAL A 91 -2.24 -6.62 -12.63
N GLY A 92 -2.20 -6.00 -11.45
CA GLY A 92 -1.02 -5.92 -10.63
C GLY A 92 -1.35 -5.69 -9.16
N ARG A 93 -0.40 -6.04 -8.31
CA ARG A 93 -0.47 -5.86 -6.87
C ARG A 93 0.92 -5.65 -6.31
N ILE A 94 1.03 -4.68 -5.41
CA ILE A 94 2.28 -4.39 -4.71
C ILE A 94 1.97 -4.20 -3.25
N LEU A 95 2.65 -4.94 -2.39
CA LEU A 95 2.59 -4.76 -0.95
C LEU A 95 3.87 -4.08 -0.48
N LEU A 96 3.70 -3.04 0.32
CA LEU A 96 4.81 -2.28 0.84
C LEU A 96 4.66 -2.09 2.35
N SER A 97 5.79 -1.99 3.02
CA SER A 97 5.86 -1.60 4.44
C SER A 97 6.61 -0.28 4.59
N TYR A 98 6.15 0.53 5.52
CA TYR A 98 6.80 1.78 5.88
C TYR A 98 6.46 2.16 7.33
N GLU A 99 7.43 2.16 8.25
CA GLU A 99 7.28 2.64 9.64
C GLU A 99 6.01 2.12 10.35
N GLY A 100 5.75 0.82 10.24
CA GLY A 100 4.55 0.18 10.80
C GLY A 100 3.26 0.40 9.99
N LEU A 101 3.35 0.99 8.80
CA LEU A 101 2.27 1.01 7.83
C LEU A 101 2.36 -0.18 6.89
N TYR A 102 1.20 -0.69 6.54
CA TYR A 102 0.93 -1.60 5.43
C TYR A 102 0.29 -0.82 4.31
N LEU A 103 0.90 -0.85 3.14
CA LEU A 103 0.38 -0.25 1.93
C LEU A 103 0.16 -1.34 0.89
N HIS A 104 -1.04 -1.37 0.31
CA HIS A 104 -1.38 -2.31 -0.75
C HIS A 104 -1.88 -1.54 -1.97
N VAL A 105 -1.03 -1.43 -2.96
CA VAL A 105 -1.37 -0.86 -4.27
C VAL A 105 -1.97 -1.97 -5.13
N ILE A 106 -3.23 -1.81 -5.52
CA ILE A 106 -3.95 -2.71 -6.41
C ILE A 106 -4.08 -2.01 -7.76
N GLU A 107 -3.54 -2.62 -8.79
CA GLU A 107 -3.66 -2.14 -10.17
C GLU A 107 -4.75 -2.91 -10.91
N ARG A 108 -5.64 -2.17 -11.59
CA ARG A 108 -6.79 -2.72 -12.32
C ARG A 108 -6.82 -2.23 -13.76
N LYS A 109 -7.47 -2.98 -14.65
CA LYS A 109 -7.69 -2.55 -16.05
C LYS A 109 -8.46 -1.25 -16.11
N GLN A 110 -9.43 -1.07 -15.22
CA GLN A 110 -10.32 0.10 -15.17
C GLN A 110 -10.88 0.27 -13.76
N ASP A 111 -11.51 1.40 -13.51
CA ASP A 111 -12.21 1.66 -12.27
C ASP A 111 -13.27 0.55 -12.01
N PRO A 112 -13.22 -0.13 -10.85
CA PRO A 112 -14.19 -1.16 -10.49
C PRO A 112 -15.62 -0.61 -10.36
N GLU A 113 -15.80 0.69 -10.15
CA GLU A 113 -17.12 1.32 -10.14
C GLU A 113 -17.74 1.35 -11.54
N ILE A 114 -16.93 1.60 -12.56
CA ILE A 114 -17.35 1.58 -13.96
C ILE A 114 -17.61 0.15 -14.44
N SER A 115 -16.78 -0.80 -14.01
CA SER A 115 -16.90 -2.21 -14.43
C SER A 115 -17.99 -3.01 -13.72
N GLY A 116 -18.63 -2.45 -12.69
CA GLY A 116 -19.62 -3.16 -11.86
C GLY A 116 -19.02 -4.25 -10.97
N GLN A 117 -17.72 -4.40 -10.92
CA GLN A 117 -16.99 -5.43 -10.16
C GLN A 117 -16.80 -5.04 -8.68
N ARG A 118 -17.87 -4.59 -8.03
CA ARG A 118 -17.82 -4.08 -6.64
C ARG A 118 -17.74 -5.16 -5.56
N ARG A 119 -17.93 -6.42 -5.89
CA ARG A 119 -18.01 -7.47 -4.86
C ARG A 119 -16.70 -8.23 -4.78
N GLY A 120 -16.13 -8.19 -3.56
CA GLY A 120 -14.98 -9.02 -3.22
C GLY A 120 -15.31 -10.50 -3.39
N LEU A 121 -14.37 -11.23 -3.97
CA LEU A 121 -14.45 -12.69 -4.02
C LEU A 121 -14.38 -13.28 -2.61
N PRO A 122 -14.88 -14.50 -2.42
CA PRO A 122 -14.62 -15.27 -1.22
C PRO A 122 -13.13 -15.33 -0.84
N ALA A 123 -12.24 -15.42 -1.83
CA ALA A 123 -10.80 -15.37 -1.62
C ALA A 123 -10.33 -14.09 -0.91
N PHE A 124 -10.91 -12.92 -1.20
CA PHE A 124 -10.55 -11.69 -0.52
C PHE A 124 -10.93 -11.72 0.96
N GLN A 125 -12.09 -12.27 1.29
CA GLN A 125 -12.50 -12.46 2.67
C GLN A 125 -11.53 -13.38 3.42
N ILE A 126 -11.18 -14.52 2.83
CA ILE A 126 -10.24 -15.49 3.42
C ILE A 126 -8.87 -14.82 3.62
N ILE A 127 -8.34 -14.12 2.62
CA ILE A 127 -7.08 -13.39 2.75
C ILE A 127 -7.15 -12.42 3.93
N SER A 128 -8.22 -11.64 4.03
CA SER A 128 -8.40 -10.64 5.09
C SER A 128 -8.44 -11.29 6.48
N GLU A 129 -9.10 -12.43 6.62
CA GLU A 129 -9.15 -13.19 7.88
C GLU A 129 -7.77 -13.74 8.27
N VAL A 130 -7.03 -14.28 7.29
CA VAL A 130 -5.70 -14.85 7.53
C VAL A 130 -4.67 -13.79 7.91
N ILE A 131 -4.71 -12.61 7.30
CA ILE A 131 -3.75 -11.54 7.62
C ILE A 131 -4.19 -10.66 8.81
N ALA A 132 -5.42 -10.80 9.30
CA ALA A 132 -5.96 -9.98 10.41
C ALA A 132 -5.06 -9.92 11.66
N PRO A 133 -4.31 -10.98 12.06
CA PRO A 133 -3.38 -10.88 13.18
C PRO A 133 -2.20 -9.93 12.93
N TYR A 134 -1.89 -9.63 11.68
CA TYR A 134 -0.71 -8.87 11.26
C TYR A 134 -1.06 -7.51 10.67
N VAL A 135 -2.27 -7.38 10.10
CA VAL A 135 -2.72 -6.17 9.41
C VAL A 135 -4.00 -5.69 10.06
N THR A 136 -3.94 -4.51 10.68
CA THR A 136 -5.09 -3.89 11.37
C THR A 136 -5.45 -2.56 10.73
N PRO A 137 -6.71 -2.09 10.87
CA PRO A 137 -7.13 -0.81 10.33
C PRO A 137 -6.25 0.35 10.77
N TYR A 138 -5.97 1.29 9.86
CA TYR A 138 -5.32 2.56 10.18
C TYR A 138 -6.34 3.62 10.59
N ALA A 139 -7.41 3.77 9.80
CA ALA A 139 -8.40 4.81 10.00
C ALA A 139 -9.10 4.69 11.36
N SER A 140 -9.16 5.79 12.10
CA SER A 140 -9.79 5.86 13.43
C SER A 140 -11.31 5.61 13.39
N TYR A 141 -11.94 5.92 12.25
CA TYR A 141 -13.37 5.73 11.98
C TYR A 141 -13.71 4.40 11.28
N TRP A 142 -12.76 3.45 11.24
CA TRP A 142 -12.94 2.22 10.48
C TRP A 142 -14.13 1.38 10.96
N GLN A 143 -14.97 0.95 10.04
CA GLN A 143 -16.14 0.09 10.28
C GLN A 143 -16.20 -1.09 9.29
N ASN A 144 -15.57 -0.94 8.12
CA ASN A 144 -15.56 -1.95 7.06
C ASN A 144 -14.34 -1.75 6.14
N PRO A 145 -13.99 -2.74 5.29
CA PRO A 145 -12.79 -2.69 4.46
C PRO A 145 -12.67 -1.48 3.52
N SER A 146 -13.79 -0.88 3.09
CA SER A 146 -13.72 0.31 2.22
C SER A 146 -13.12 1.52 2.93
N HIS A 147 -13.19 1.58 4.26
CA HIS A 147 -12.57 2.64 5.06
C HIS A 147 -11.04 2.52 5.15
N SER A 148 -10.45 1.45 4.62
CA SER A 148 -9.00 1.32 4.46
C SER A 148 -8.51 1.79 3.10
N VAL A 149 -9.40 2.18 2.18
CA VAL A 149 -9.04 2.68 0.85
C VAL A 149 -8.72 4.16 0.95
N ALA A 150 -7.48 4.52 0.61
CA ALA A 150 -7.04 5.91 0.61
C ALA A 150 -7.76 6.70 -0.49
N LYS A 151 -8.10 7.95 -0.19
CA LYS A 151 -8.72 8.90 -1.11
C LYS A 151 -7.69 9.32 -2.16
N HIS A 152 -7.97 9.03 -3.44
CA HIS A 152 -7.23 9.61 -4.55
C HIS A 152 -7.64 11.06 -4.72
N PHE A 153 -6.68 12.00 -4.83
CA PHE A 153 -7.01 13.41 -4.95
C PHE A 153 -6.25 14.17 -6.06
N TYR A 154 -5.21 13.55 -6.63
CA TYR A 154 -4.48 14.13 -7.76
C TYR A 154 -3.82 13.05 -8.58
N SER A 155 -3.80 13.22 -9.90
CA SER A 155 -2.96 12.45 -10.80
C SER A 155 -2.51 13.29 -11.99
N TRP A 156 -1.33 12.97 -12.48
CA TRP A 156 -0.75 13.56 -13.66
C TRP A 156 -0.02 12.51 -14.49
N VAL A 157 -0.18 12.60 -15.80
CA VAL A 157 0.56 11.85 -16.80
C VAL A 157 0.87 12.78 -17.97
N PRO A 158 2.02 12.64 -18.66
CA PRO A 158 2.34 13.48 -19.80
C PRO A 158 1.31 13.29 -20.93
N ALA A 159 0.90 14.40 -21.54
CA ALA A 159 -0.06 14.40 -22.66
C ALA A 159 0.51 13.75 -23.92
N GLU A 160 1.83 13.83 -24.10
CA GLU A 160 2.55 13.29 -25.25
C GLU A 160 3.73 12.43 -24.79
N GLY A 161 4.01 11.40 -25.54
CA GLY A 161 5.09 10.47 -25.26
C GLY A 161 4.58 9.18 -24.66
N GLY A 162 4.81 8.08 -25.38
CA GLY A 162 4.54 6.74 -24.86
C GLY A 162 5.28 6.52 -23.54
N LEU A 163 4.68 5.72 -22.68
CA LEU A 163 5.30 5.34 -21.44
C LEU A 163 6.60 4.61 -21.74
N SER A 164 7.71 5.04 -21.12
CA SER A 164 8.98 4.31 -21.24
C SER A 164 8.76 2.84 -20.86
N PRO A 165 9.21 1.90 -21.69
CA PRO A 165 9.15 0.48 -21.35
C PRO A 165 10.00 0.15 -20.10
N ASP A 166 10.97 0.96 -19.77
CA ASP A 166 11.84 0.79 -18.62
C ASP A 166 11.50 1.82 -17.51
N ARG A 167 10.38 1.57 -16.85
CA ARG A 167 9.91 2.42 -15.75
C ARG A 167 10.18 1.80 -14.40
N GLU A 168 10.47 2.66 -13.43
CA GLU A 168 10.47 2.30 -12.02
C GLU A 168 9.33 3.04 -11.31
N MET A 169 8.71 2.36 -10.34
CA MET A 169 7.72 2.96 -9.46
C MET A 169 8.29 3.10 -8.06
N THR A 170 8.18 4.29 -7.53
CA THR A 170 8.54 4.63 -6.15
C THR A 170 7.27 5.03 -5.40
N VAL A 171 7.09 4.52 -4.18
CA VAL A 171 6.01 4.92 -3.28
C VAL A 171 6.62 5.69 -2.12
N ILE A 172 6.30 6.96 -2.03
CA ILE A 172 6.77 7.89 -1.01
C ILE A 172 5.65 8.05 0.01
N VAL A 173 6.00 7.95 1.29
CA VAL A 173 5.04 8.07 2.39
C VAL A 173 5.50 9.18 3.34
N GLN A 174 4.59 10.09 3.63
CA GLN A 174 4.82 11.23 4.49
C GLN A 174 3.58 11.49 5.36
N ARG A 175 3.67 12.44 6.27
CA ARG A 175 2.49 13.01 6.93
C ARG A 175 1.98 14.19 6.14
N MET A 176 0.66 14.37 6.19
CA MET A 176 0.03 15.58 5.68
C MET A 176 -0.85 16.23 6.75
N VAL A 177 -1.06 17.51 6.63
CA VAL A 177 -2.10 18.21 7.38
C VAL A 177 -3.46 17.76 6.84
N PRO A 178 -4.35 17.15 7.64
CA PRO A 178 -5.66 16.73 7.18
C PRO A 178 -6.45 17.88 6.53
N GLY A 179 -7.02 17.63 5.36
CA GLY A 179 -7.78 18.62 4.60
C GLY A 179 -6.94 19.51 3.66
N SER A 180 -5.62 19.28 3.54
CA SER A 180 -4.75 20.05 2.64
C SER A 180 -4.58 19.44 1.25
N GLU A 181 -5.44 18.47 0.86
CA GLU A 181 -5.34 17.78 -0.42
C GLU A 181 -5.36 18.74 -1.62
N GLU A 182 -6.23 19.75 -1.59
CA GLU A 182 -6.34 20.73 -2.69
C GLU A 182 -5.10 21.60 -2.81
N ASP A 183 -4.50 22.03 -1.70
CA ASP A 183 -3.27 22.81 -1.70
C ASP A 183 -2.09 21.99 -2.21
N ILE A 184 -1.96 20.74 -1.75
CA ILE A 184 -0.94 19.80 -2.23
C ILE A 184 -1.11 19.54 -3.73
N ALA A 185 -2.35 19.28 -4.18
CA ALA A 185 -2.66 19.07 -5.59
C ALA A 185 -2.27 20.28 -6.44
N ARG A 186 -2.52 21.51 -5.97
CA ARG A 186 -2.15 22.74 -6.64
C ARG A 186 -0.64 22.86 -6.80
N VAL A 187 0.15 22.61 -5.75
CA VAL A 187 1.61 22.65 -5.82
C VAL A 187 2.14 21.67 -6.86
N PHE A 188 1.62 20.43 -6.87
CA PHE A 188 2.04 19.45 -7.88
C PHE A 188 1.56 19.82 -9.28
N ALA A 189 0.35 20.35 -9.44
CA ALA A 189 -0.16 20.80 -10.75
C ALA A 189 0.71 21.91 -11.34
N GLU A 190 1.15 22.89 -10.53
CA GLU A 190 2.07 23.94 -10.96
C GLU A 190 3.44 23.36 -11.37
N SER A 191 3.97 22.40 -10.61
CA SER A 191 5.21 21.71 -10.92
C SER A 191 5.10 20.86 -12.19
N ASP A 192 4.00 20.14 -12.35
CA ASP A 192 3.78 19.20 -13.44
C ASP A 192 3.43 19.92 -14.78
N ALA A 193 2.97 21.18 -14.71
CA ALA A 193 2.82 22.04 -15.88
C ALA A 193 4.17 22.59 -16.41
N GLY A 194 5.23 22.49 -15.62
CA GLY A 194 6.58 22.96 -15.96
C GLY A 194 7.46 21.87 -16.59
N PRO A 195 8.74 22.15 -16.79
CA PRO A 195 9.68 21.21 -17.41
C PRO A 195 10.15 20.11 -16.46
N LEU A 196 10.01 20.28 -15.15
CA LEU A 196 10.59 19.40 -14.13
C LEU A 196 10.25 17.92 -14.32
N PRO A 197 9.00 17.50 -14.59
CA PRO A 197 8.69 16.08 -14.80
C PRO A 197 9.46 15.48 -15.98
N THR A 198 9.52 16.19 -17.10
CA THR A 198 10.23 15.73 -18.29
C THR A 198 11.74 15.63 -18.07
N GLU A 199 12.32 16.61 -17.39
CA GLU A 199 13.74 16.66 -17.07
C GLU A 199 14.14 15.57 -16.07
N THR A 200 13.25 15.23 -15.12
CA THR A 200 13.47 14.20 -14.12
C THR A 200 13.00 12.81 -14.55
N GLY A 201 12.42 12.70 -15.74
CA GLY A 201 11.93 11.44 -16.28
C GLY A 201 10.64 10.94 -15.61
N VAL A 202 9.88 11.82 -14.96
CA VAL A 202 8.57 11.45 -14.40
C VAL A 202 7.61 11.13 -15.53
N THR A 203 7.03 9.93 -15.48
CA THR A 203 6.07 9.42 -16.46
C THR A 203 4.67 9.25 -15.88
N GLY A 204 4.52 9.47 -14.59
CA GLY A 204 3.22 9.47 -13.92
C GLY A 204 3.33 9.76 -12.44
N ARG A 205 2.28 10.35 -11.92
CA ARG A 205 2.14 10.75 -10.51
C ARG A 205 0.72 10.52 -10.02
N TRP A 206 0.57 9.91 -8.84
CA TRP A 206 -0.73 9.71 -8.19
C TRP A 206 -0.58 10.01 -6.70
N LEU A 207 -1.49 10.83 -6.17
CA LEU A 207 -1.49 11.25 -4.78
C LEU A 207 -2.73 10.74 -4.07
N TYR A 208 -2.52 10.19 -2.88
CA TYR A 208 -3.57 9.63 -2.03
C TYR A 208 -3.43 10.14 -0.61
N SER A 209 -4.57 10.22 0.09
CA SER A 209 -4.63 10.56 1.51
C SER A 209 -5.43 9.55 2.31
N MET A 210 -5.01 9.31 3.56
CA MET A 210 -5.73 8.54 4.58
C MET A 210 -5.45 9.19 5.92
N GLU A 211 -6.44 9.97 6.43
CA GLU A 211 -6.25 10.82 7.62
C GLU A 211 -5.02 11.74 7.45
N ASP A 212 -3.97 11.50 8.23
CA ASP A 212 -2.70 12.23 8.17
C ASP A 212 -1.61 11.53 7.35
N VAL A 213 -1.92 10.43 6.69
CA VAL A 213 -0.99 9.74 5.79
C VAL A 213 -1.11 10.27 4.38
N PHE A 214 -0.01 10.73 3.83
CA PHE A 214 0.16 11.10 2.44
C PHE A 214 0.93 10.01 1.71
N VAL A 215 0.36 9.47 0.63
CA VAL A 215 1.00 8.48 -0.23
C VAL A 215 1.16 9.05 -1.63
N HIS A 216 2.39 9.16 -2.09
CA HIS A 216 2.75 9.63 -3.41
C HIS A 216 3.35 8.48 -4.22
N ILE A 217 2.62 8.00 -5.20
CA ILE A 217 3.11 7.05 -6.20
C ILE A 217 3.73 7.84 -7.34
N LEU A 218 4.99 7.58 -7.61
CA LEU A 218 5.78 8.22 -8.67
C LEU A 218 6.29 7.15 -9.63
N GLU A 219 5.97 7.29 -10.90
CA GLU A 219 6.59 6.53 -11.99
C GLU A 219 7.63 7.38 -12.70
N GLN A 220 8.79 6.80 -13.00
CA GLN A 220 9.89 7.47 -13.68
C GLN A 220 10.52 6.55 -14.72
N ASP A 221 11.00 7.14 -15.81
CA ASP A 221 11.94 6.48 -16.72
C ASP A 221 13.22 6.17 -15.95
N ARG A 222 13.64 4.91 -15.93
CA ARG A 222 14.76 4.44 -15.12
C ARG A 222 16.08 5.08 -15.53
N VAL A 223 16.30 5.26 -16.84
CA VAL A 223 17.55 5.82 -17.35
C VAL A 223 17.66 7.29 -16.97
N LYS A 224 16.56 8.05 -17.17
CA LYS A 224 16.53 9.46 -16.78
C LYS A 224 16.62 9.63 -15.26
N ALA A 225 15.89 8.82 -14.49
CA ALA A 225 15.96 8.87 -13.04
C ALA A 225 17.36 8.55 -12.50
N ALA A 226 18.10 7.61 -13.13
CA ALA A 226 19.48 7.33 -12.79
C ALA A 226 20.38 8.54 -13.07
N ALA A 227 20.26 9.16 -14.25
CA ALA A 227 21.01 10.35 -14.62
C ALA A 227 20.75 11.54 -13.66
N VAL A 228 19.51 11.71 -13.23
CA VAL A 228 19.14 12.74 -12.22
C VAL A 228 19.80 12.44 -10.87
N ARG A 229 19.84 11.18 -10.45
CA ARG A 229 20.51 10.77 -9.20
C ARG A 229 22.02 11.07 -9.23
N GLU A 230 22.66 10.93 -10.39
CA GLU A 230 24.07 11.26 -10.60
C GLU A 230 24.32 12.77 -10.65
N ASN A 231 23.41 13.53 -11.25
CA ASN A 231 23.51 14.98 -11.48
C ASN A 231 22.59 15.82 -10.58
N HIS A 232 22.27 15.34 -9.39
CA HIS A 232 21.24 15.93 -8.53
C HIS A 232 21.48 17.41 -8.16
N GLU A 233 22.71 17.90 -8.23
CA GLU A 233 23.02 19.31 -7.90
C GLU A 233 22.38 20.31 -8.87
N SER A 234 22.34 19.97 -10.16
CA SER A 234 21.75 20.85 -11.17
C SER A 234 20.22 21.00 -11.01
N MET A 235 19.57 19.94 -10.47
CA MET A 235 18.12 19.91 -10.26
C MET A 235 17.70 20.43 -8.88
N ARG A 236 18.64 20.69 -7.97
CA ARG A 236 18.38 21.17 -6.60
C ARG A 236 17.45 22.35 -6.50
N PRO A 237 17.60 23.44 -7.30
CA PRO A 237 16.73 24.60 -7.15
C PRO A 237 15.25 24.29 -7.45
N ALA A 238 14.96 23.50 -8.49
CA ALA A 238 13.60 23.13 -8.86
C ALA A 238 12.95 22.23 -7.79
N PHE A 239 13.69 21.22 -7.31
CA PHE A 239 13.23 20.39 -6.20
C PHE A 239 13.04 21.17 -4.91
N ALA A 240 13.98 22.08 -4.59
CA ALA A 240 13.89 22.90 -3.40
C ALA A 240 12.66 23.78 -3.39
N LYS A 241 12.27 24.33 -4.56
CA LYS A 241 11.03 25.12 -4.68
C LYS A 241 9.80 24.25 -4.35
N VAL A 242 9.65 23.08 -4.98
CA VAL A 242 8.52 22.17 -4.73
C VAL A 242 8.47 21.76 -3.25
N MET A 243 9.62 21.44 -2.65
CA MET A 243 9.68 21.07 -1.23
C MET A 243 9.32 22.23 -0.31
N ALA A 244 9.73 23.46 -0.64
CA ALA A 244 9.38 24.66 0.12
C ALA A 244 7.87 24.95 0.04
N ASP A 245 7.27 24.81 -1.15
CA ASP A 245 5.84 25.04 -1.37
C ASP A 245 4.99 23.94 -0.67
N LEU A 246 5.51 22.72 -0.54
CA LEU A 246 4.86 21.61 0.18
C LEU A 246 5.04 21.67 1.70
N ALA A 247 6.09 22.31 2.20
CA ALA A 247 6.46 22.31 3.63
C ALA A 247 5.33 22.72 4.60
N PRO A 248 4.40 23.62 4.26
CA PRO A 248 3.25 23.92 5.13
C PRO A 248 2.27 22.77 5.30
N TYR A 249 2.23 21.83 4.37
CA TYR A 249 1.20 20.79 4.24
C TYR A 249 1.73 19.38 4.47
N VAL A 250 3.02 19.16 4.19
CA VAL A 250 3.63 17.82 4.20
C VAL A 250 4.91 17.83 5.03
N SER A 251 5.08 16.81 5.85
CA SER A 251 6.27 16.61 6.68
C SER A 251 6.72 15.14 6.65
N PRO A 252 7.97 14.84 7.03
CA PRO A 252 8.40 13.45 7.20
C PRO A 252 7.47 12.69 8.13
N TYR A 253 7.19 11.42 7.81
CA TYR A 253 6.34 10.56 8.65
C TYR A 253 6.95 10.31 10.03
N ARG A 254 8.28 10.19 10.09
CA ARG A 254 9.10 10.09 11.31
C ARG A 254 10.18 11.17 11.30
N PRO A 255 9.85 12.40 11.72
CA PRO A 255 10.82 13.51 11.70
C PRO A 255 12.09 13.23 12.51
N GLU A 256 11.96 12.46 13.60
CA GLU A 256 13.05 12.12 14.51
C GLU A 256 14.14 11.22 13.91
N THR A 257 13.81 10.43 12.88
CA THR A 257 14.75 9.52 12.22
C THR A 257 15.05 9.90 10.77
N TRP A 258 14.28 10.83 10.22
CA TRP A 258 14.39 11.23 8.82
C TRP A 258 15.66 12.07 8.56
N GLN A 259 16.44 11.69 7.58
CA GLN A 259 17.68 12.36 7.17
C GLN A 259 17.63 12.84 5.72
N SER A 260 16.85 12.17 4.88
CA SER A 260 16.80 12.43 3.45
C SER A 260 15.46 12.00 2.82
N PRO A 261 15.10 12.49 1.64
CA PRO A 261 13.90 12.03 0.91
C PRO A 261 13.85 10.52 0.69
N ARG A 262 14.98 9.82 0.68
CA ARG A 262 15.04 8.35 0.55
C ARG A 262 14.42 7.64 1.73
N ASP A 263 14.47 8.26 2.91
CA ASP A 263 13.91 7.70 4.14
C ASP A 263 12.37 7.73 4.14
N SER A 264 11.77 8.42 3.17
CA SER A 264 10.31 8.42 2.94
C SER A 264 9.85 7.34 1.96
N VAL A 265 10.76 6.52 1.42
CA VAL A 265 10.42 5.50 0.41
C VAL A 265 9.97 4.21 1.07
N ALA A 266 8.76 3.76 0.77
CA ALA A 266 8.22 2.51 1.26
C ALA A 266 8.93 1.30 0.63
N ARG A 267 9.17 0.28 1.45
CA ARG A 267 9.84 -0.95 1.04
C ARG A 267 8.84 -1.96 0.48
N VAL A 268 9.04 -2.40 -0.76
CA VAL A 268 8.27 -3.49 -1.36
C VAL A 268 8.65 -4.81 -0.71
N PHE A 269 7.67 -5.60 -0.28
CA PHE A 269 7.87 -6.95 0.24
C PHE A 269 7.08 -8.03 -0.51
N HIS A 270 6.14 -7.64 -1.39
CA HIS A 270 5.50 -8.55 -2.33
C HIS A 270 5.10 -7.78 -3.59
N ARG A 271 5.26 -8.44 -4.76
CA ARG A 271 4.78 -7.93 -6.04
C ARG A 271 4.22 -9.09 -6.85
N TRP A 272 3.06 -8.86 -7.41
CA TRP A 272 2.45 -9.78 -8.36
C TRP A 272 1.92 -9.03 -9.56
N THR A 273 1.88 -9.74 -10.63
CA THR A 273 1.54 -9.23 -11.94
C THR A 273 0.81 -10.33 -12.71
N ALA A 274 -0.32 -10.03 -13.36
CA ALA A 274 -1.09 -11.02 -14.13
C ALA A 274 -0.25 -11.55 -15.31
N PRO A 275 0.02 -12.86 -15.40
CA PRO A 275 1.00 -13.40 -16.34
C PRO A 275 0.61 -13.22 -17.82
N ASP A 276 -0.67 -13.17 -18.11
CA ASP A 276 -1.20 -13.13 -19.48
C ASP A 276 -1.74 -11.74 -19.87
N TRP A 277 -1.62 -10.76 -18.96
CA TRP A 277 -2.19 -9.46 -19.23
C TRP A 277 -1.23 -8.61 -20.06
N LYS A 278 -1.75 -8.08 -21.16
CA LYS A 278 -1.08 -7.05 -21.99
C LYS A 278 -1.98 -5.84 -22.05
N PRO A 279 -1.46 -4.61 -21.90
CA PRO A 279 -2.24 -3.41 -22.17
C PRO A 279 -2.76 -3.46 -23.61
N GLU A 280 -4.00 -3.07 -23.78
CA GLU A 280 -4.52 -2.83 -25.12
C GLU A 280 -3.76 -1.63 -25.71
N ALA A 281 -3.29 -1.79 -26.96
CA ALA A 281 -2.49 -0.81 -27.67
C ALA A 281 -3.32 0.43 -28.05
#